data_dcee427bc9723f74a1aa7dc65ec71fc0
#
_entry.id   dcee427bc9723f74a1aa7dc65ec71fc0
#
_cell.length_a   1.000
_cell.length_b   1.000
_cell.length_c   1.000
_cell.angle_alpha   90.00
_cell.angle_beta   90.00
_cell.angle_gamma   90.00
#
_symmetry.space_group_name_H-M   'P 1'
#
loop_
_entity.id
_entity.type
_entity.pdbx_description
1 polymer ?
#
loop_
_entity_poly.entity_id
_entity_poly.type
_entity_poly.pdbx_seq_one_letter_code
_entity_poly.pdbx_strand_id
1 'polypeptide(L)'
;PGYENSEPLIIQGHMDMVCVKTDDSNHNFDTDPIEMIVEGDVLRANNTTLGGDDGIAVAYGLAILDADDIPHPPLELLVTTNEETGMDGAMELKADHLSGTRLLNLDTEVEGDFLVSCSGGSNIDLSFDIEREANSSKAYKLSISGLKGGHSGVEIDKQRANAIKLAARLLYLVK
;
A
#
# COMPACT_ATOMS: atom_id res chain seq x y z
N PRO A 1 24.36 23.93 -0.92
CA PRO A 1 24.88 25.11 -1.63
C PRO A 1 25.05 24.81 -3.13
N GLY A 2 24.64 25.77 -3.99
CA GLY A 2 24.78 25.67 -5.45
C GLY A 2 23.51 25.23 -6.21
N TYR A 3 22.45 24.91 -5.52
CA TYR A 3 21.16 24.50 -6.12
C TYR A 3 19.99 25.44 -5.78
N GLU A 4 20.26 26.56 -5.12
CA GLU A 4 19.25 27.49 -4.59
C GLU A 4 18.35 28.10 -5.68
N ASN A 5 18.88 28.20 -6.91
CA ASN A 5 18.17 28.70 -8.09
C ASN A 5 17.62 27.56 -9.00
N SER A 6 17.74 26.31 -8.56
CA SER A 6 17.18 25.19 -9.31
C SER A 6 15.66 25.13 -9.16
N GLU A 7 15.00 24.49 -10.13
CA GLU A 7 13.57 24.22 -10.00
C GLU A 7 13.29 23.33 -8.78
N PRO A 8 12.22 23.58 -8.04
CA PRO A 8 11.83 22.75 -6.93
C PRO A 8 11.61 21.28 -7.34
N LEU A 9 11.95 20.38 -6.43
CA LEU A 9 11.69 18.95 -6.56
C LEU A 9 10.71 18.52 -5.47
N ILE A 10 9.65 17.84 -5.86
CA ILE A 10 8.72 17.20 -4.95
C ILE A 10 9.20 15.77 -4.71
N ILE A 11 9.39 15.40 -3.45
CA ILE A 11 9.58 14.02 -3.02
C ILE A 11 8.23 13.56 -2.46
N GLN A 12 7.72 12.46 -2.96
CA GLN A 12 6.39 11.97 -2.57
C GLN A 12 6.45 10.52 -2.11
N GLY A 13 5.69 10.24 -1.07
CA GLY A 13 5.37 8.93 -0.54
C GLY A 13 4.09 8.97 0.28
N HIS A 14 3.67 7.82 0.83
CA HIS A 14 2.51 7.74 1.71
C HIS A 14 2.90 7.40 3.16
N MET A 15 2.05 7.78 4.13
CA MET A 15 2.32 7.59 5.55
C MET A 15 1.49 6.49 6.21
N ASP A 16 0.48 5.98 5.52
CA ASP A 16 -0.29 4.84 5.96
C ASP A 16 0.40 3.52 5.59
N MET A 17 -0.07 2.42 6.13
CA MET A 17 0.46 1.10 5.85
C MET A 17 -0.64 0.05 5.91
N VAL A 18 -0.43 -1.11 5.30
CA VAL A 18 -1.25 -2.30 5.49
C VAL A 18 -1.11 -2.81 6.93
N CYS A 19 -2.20 -2.86 7.69
CA CYS A 19 -2.23 -3.29 9.08
C CYS A 19 -2.50 -4.80 9.18
N VAL A 20 -1.44 -5.62 9.10
CA VAL A 20 -1.51 -7.08 9.22
C VAL A 20 -0.60 -7.57 10.34
N LYS A 21 -1.06 -8.59 11.05
CA LYS A 21 -0.32 -9.25 12.14
C LYS A 21 -0.47 -10.77 12.07
N THR A 22 0.42 -11.49 12.73
CA THR A 22 0.31 -12.95 12.88
C THR A 22 -0.86 -13.32 13.79
N ASP A 23 -1.40 -14.53 13.64
CA ASP A 23 -2.56 -15.00 14.40
C ASP A 23 -2.35 -15.05 15.91
N ASP A 24 -1.11 -15.19 16.35
CA ASP A 24 -0.69 -15.24 17.75
C ASP A 24 -0.35 -13.87 18.33
N SER A 25 -0.35 -12.80 17.52
CA SER A 25 -0.08 -11.44 17.98
C SER A 25 -1.32 -10.80 18.61
N ASN A 26 -1.13 -10.18 19.79
CA ASN A 26 -2.15 -9.39 20.47
C ASN A 26 -2.08 -7.89 20.13
N HIS A 27 -1.20 -7.49 19.21
CA HIS A 27 -1.00 -6.09 18.82
C HIS A 27 -2.33 -5.44 18.37
N ASN A 28 -2.56 -4.21 18.81
CA ASN A 28 -3.70 -3.39 18.39
C ASN A 28 -3.18 -2.18 17.63
N PHE A 29 -3.39 -2.13 16.31
CA PHE A 29 -2.91 -1.05 15.46
C PHE A 29 -3.51 0.33 15.78
N ASP A 30 -4.65 0.40 16.48
CA ASP A 30 -5.24 1.68 16.89
C ASP A 30 -4.56 2.32 18.09
N THR A 31 -3.87 1.52 18.92
CA THR A 31 -3.37 1.97 20.23
C THR A 31 -1.90 1.67 20.47
N ASP A 32 -1.37 0.64 19.85
CA ASP A 32 -0.04 0.15 20.18
C ASP A 32 0.99 0.63 19.14
N PRO A 33 2.17 1.10 19.55
CA PRO A 33 3.25 1.41 18.65
C PRO A 33 3.81 0.15 18.00
N ILE A 34 4.29 0.25 16.77
CA ILE A 34 5.00 -0.85 16.11
C ILE A 34 6.28 -1.18 16.90
N GLU A 35 6.38 -2.42 17.34
CA GLU A 35 7.58 -2.93 18.02
C GLU A 35 8.66 -3.25 16.98
N MET A 36 9.64 -2.36 16.88
CA MET A 36 10.74 -2.49 15.91
C MET A 36 11.87 -3.36 16.48
N ILE A 37 12.39 -4.25 15.66
CA ILE A 37 13.52 -5.13 15.99
C ILE A 37 14.63 -4.87 14.96
N VAL A 38 15.84 -4.59 15.46
CA VAL A 38 17.05 -4.40 14.64
C VAL A 38 17.91 -5.66 14.73
N GLU A 39 18.15 -6.32 13.62
CA GLU A 39 18.99 -7.51 13.52
C GLU A 39 20.07 -7.29 12.45
N GLY A 40 21.26 -6.89 12.89
CA GLY A 40 22.33 -6.48 11.98
C GLY A 40 21.98 -5.21 11.22
N ASP A 41 21.85 -5.30 9.92
CA ASP A 41 21.44 -4.23 9.01
C ASP A 41 19.97 -4.30 8.58
N VAL A 42 19.20 -5.19 9.19
CA VAL A 42 17.77 -5.38 8.92
C VAL A 42 16.93 -4.79 10.03
N LEU A 43 15.95 -3.99 9.66
CA LEU A 43 14.86 -3.50 10.52
C LEU A 43 13.59 -4.28 10.18
N ARG A 44 12.95 -4.87 11.17
CA ARG A 44 11.65 -5.57 11.04
C ARG A 44 10.71 -5.25 12.20
N ALA A 45 9.44 -5.52 12.05
CA ALA A 45 8.46 -5.46 13.13
C ALA A 45 8.28 -6.83 13.81
N ASN A 46 7.88 -6.80 15.09
CA ASN A 46 7.59 -8.00 15.85
C ASN A 46 6.15 -8.49 15.59
N ASN A 47 6.02 -9.51 14.75
CA ASN A 47 4.75 -10.16 14.42
C ASN A 47 3.66 -9.22 13.82
N THR A 48 4.09 -8.12 13.23
CA THR A 48 3.22 -7.20 12.48
C THR A 48 3.90 -6.75 11.19
N THR A 49 3.16 -6.08 10.31
CA THR A 49 3.73 -5.26 9.25
C THR A 49 4.56 -4.12 9.85
N LEU A 50 5.60 -3.69 9.15
CA LEU A 50 6.51 -2.62 9.57
C LEU A 50 6.08 -1.23 9.10
N GLY A 51 5.44 -1.15 7.92
CA GLY A 51 5.19 0.11 7.21
C GLY A 51 6.44 0.66 6.52
N GLY A 52 7.35 -0.22 6.10
CA GLY A 52 8.51 0.17 5.29
C GLY A 52 8.09 0.72 3.93
N ASP A 53 7.04 0.14 3.39
CA ASP A 53 6.19 0.66 2.33
C ASP A 53 5.11 1.53 3.00
N ASP A 54 5.08 2.87 2.88
CA ASP A 54 6.12 3.67 2.23
C ASP A 54 6.81 4.60 3.26
N GLY A 55 6.93 4.16 4.49
CA GLY A 55 7.63 4.87 5.56
C GLY A 55 9.07 5.23 5.22
N ILE A 56 9.69 4.52 4.26
CA ILE A 56 11.05 4.81 3.80
C ILE A 56 11.10 6.14 3.04
N ALA A 57 10.09 6.47 2.23
CA ALA A 57 10.00 7.75 1.54
C ALA A 57 9.89 8.91 2.54
N VAL A 58 9.06 8.74 3.57
CA VAL A 58 8.92 9.71 4.65
C VAL A 58 10.25 9.92 5.37
N ALA A 59 10.94 8.82 5.70
CA ALA A 59 12.24 8.86 6.37
C ALA A 59 13.31 9.57 5.53
N TYR A 60 13.41 9.28 4.22
CA TYR A 60 14.33 9.96 3.32
C TYR A 60 14.01 11.46 3.20
N GLY A 61 12.75 11.81 3.01
CA GLY A 61 12.33 13.19 2.93
C GLY A 61 12.71 13.99 4.18
N LEU A 62 12.40 13.45 5.36
CA LEU A 62 12.75 14.09 6.63
C LEU A 62 14.25 14.16 6.85
N ALA A 63 15.01 13.10 6.51
CA ALA A 63 16.45 13.08 6.67
C ALA A 63 17.15 14.13 5.78
N ILE A 64 16.69 14.33 4.54
CA ILE A 64 17.26 15.35 3.65
C ILE A 64 16.89 16.75 4.16
N LEU A 65 15.67 16.97 4.65
CA LEU A 65 15.24 18.27 5.17
C LEU A 65 15.96 18.66 6.48
N ASP A 66 16.37 17.67 7.28
CA ASP A 66 17.11 17.87 8.53
C ASP A 66 18.63 18.01 8.32
N ALA A 67 19.17 17.61 7.16
CA ALA A 67 20.59 17.59 6.87
C ALA A 67 21.13 18.94 6.43
N ASP A 68 22.24 19.37 7.03
CA ASP A 68 22.97 20.58 6.63
C ASP A 68 24.03 20.33 5.53
N ASP A 69 24.38 19.07 5.30
CA ASP A 69 25.51 18.65 4.43
C ASP A 69 25.08 17.94 3.14
N ILE A 70 23.80 17.68 2.94
CA ILE A 70 23.26 17.09 1.71
C ILE A 70 22.89 18.21 0.72
N PRO A 71 23.59 18.36 -0.40
CA PRO A 71 23.22 19.35 -1.42
C PRO A 71 21.93 18.93 -2.12
N HIS A 72 20.94 19.80 -2.13
CA HIS A 72 19.65 19.54 -2.79
C HIS A 72 19.06 20.84 -3.38
N PRO A 73 18.19 20.76 -4.41
CA PRO A 73 17.37 21.90 -4.86
C PRO A 73 16.33 22.28 -3.78
N PRO A 74 15.57 23.35 -3.96
CA PRO A 74 14.39 23.57 -3.15
C PRO A 74 13.52 22.31 -3.15
N LEU A 75 13.13 21.83 -1.95
CA LEU A 75 12.39 20.57 -1.79
C LEU A 75 10.99 20.83 -1.24
N GLU A 76 10.06 20.08 -1.74
CA GLU A 76 8.72 19.89 -1.18
C GLU A 76 8.57 18.41 -0.82
N LEU A 77 8.28 18.11 0.43
CA LEU A 77 7.95 16.76 0.87
C LEU A 77 6.42 16.62 0.90
N LEU A 78 5.89 15.85 -0.04
CA LEU A 78 4.49 15.51 -0.14
C LEU A 78 4.26 14.12 0.47
N VAL A 79 3.54 14.08 1.60
CA VAL A 79 3.17 12.83 2.26
C VAL A 79 1.66 12.65 2.18
N THR A 80 1.21 11.63 1.48
CA THR A 80 -0.20 11.31 1.29
C THR A 80 -0.72 10.31 2.32
N THR A 81 -2.03 10.17 2.41
CA THR A 81 -2.73 9.27 3.31
C THR A 81 -3.68 8.36 2.54
N ASN A 82 -4.01 7.20 3.13
CA ASN A 82 -4.94 6.23 2.57
C ASN A 82 -4.56 5.73 1.15
N GLU A 83 -3.28 5.60 0.88
CA GLU A 83 -2.80 5.00 -0.37
C GLU A 83 -3.27 3.55 -0.46
N GLU A 84 -3.03 2.78 0.57
CA GLU A 84 -3.32 1.35 0.69
C GLU A 84 -4.81 0.99 0.62
N THR A 85 -5.69 1.95 0.86
CA THR A 85 -7.15 1.72 0.91
C THR A 85 -7.94 2.40 -0.21
N GLY A 86 -7.36 3.36 -0.91
CA GLY A 86 -8.11 4.03 -1.97
C GLY A 86 -7.49 5.31 -2.52
N MET A 87 -6.28 5.70 -2.08
CA MET A 87 -5.57 6.89 -2.53
C MET A 87 -6.29 8.21 -2.22
N ASP A 88 -7.08 8.27 -1.15
CA ASP A 88 -7.91 9.44 -0.82
C ASP A 88 -7.09 10.73 -0.72
N GLY A 89 -5.93 10.67 -0.04
CA GLY A 89 -5.05 11.82 0.10
C GLY A 89 -4.53 12.35 -1.23
N ALA A 90 -4.20 11.47 -2.17
CA ALA A 90 -3.75 11.85 -3.50
C ALA A 90 -4.91 12.41 -4.35
N MET A 91 -6.10 11.83 -4.22
CA MET A 91 -7.30 12.27 -4.96
C MET A 91 -7.81 13.64 -4.52
N GLU A 92 -7.61 14.01 -3.25
CA GLU A 92 -8.02 15.29 -2.69
C GLU A 92 -6.95 16.39 -2.81
N LEU A 93 -5.74 16.04 -3.26
CA LEU A 93 -4.66 17.00 -3.41
C LEU A 93 -5.01 18.09 -4.44
N LYS A 94 -4.79 19.33 -4.05
CA LYS A 94 -4.99 20.49 -4.93
C LYS A 94 -3.65 20.98 -5.48
N ALA A 95 -3.62 21.30 -6.76
CA ALA A 95 -2.41 21.73 -7.44
C ALA A 95 -1.80 23.03 -6.89
N ASP A 96 -2.58 23.88 -6.23
CA ASP A 96 -2.12 25.12 -5.60
C ASP A 96 -1.36 24.91 -4.28
N HIS A 97 -1.33 23.69 -3.78
CA HIS A 97 -0.51 23.32 -2.62
C HIS A 97 0.96 23.07 -2.96
N LEU A 98 1.28 22.89 -4.24
CA LEU A 98 2.61 22.56 -4.72
C LEU A 98 3.14 23.64 -5.64
N SER A 99 4.44 23.91 -5.56
CA SER A 99 5.15 24.85 -6.46
C SER A 99 6.05 24.13 -7.44
N GLY A 100 6.52 22.94 -7.10
CA GLY A 100 7.36 22.09 -7.96
C GLY A 100 6.60 21.53 -9.16
N THR A 101 7.31 21.37 -10.27
CA THR A 101 6.79 20.75 -11.50
C THR A 101 7.40 19.37 -11.77
N ARG A 102 8.40 18.98 -10.97
CA ARG A 102 9.03 17.67 -11.01
C ARG A 102 8.73 16.92 -9.72
N LEU A 103 8.27 15.69 -9.86
CA LEU A 103 7.94 14.84 -8.74
C LEU A 103 8.71 13.53 -8.84
N LEU A 104 9.31 13.13 -7.72
CA LEU A 104 9.91 11.82 -7.52
C LEU A 104 9.09 11.08 -6.47
N ASN A 105 8.33 10.07 -6.92
CA ASN A 105 7.65 9.13 -6.05
C ASN A 105 8.66 8.06 -5.63
N LEU A 106 8.72 7.75 -4.34
CA LEU A 106 9.64 6.76 -3.76
C LEU A 106 8.97 5.43 -3.43
N ASP A 107 7.70 5.31 -3.77
CA ASP A 107 6.89 4.13 -3.57
C ASP A 107 7.14 3.12 -4.72
N THR A 108 8.28 2.44 -4.64
CA THR A 108 8.69 1.42 -5.62
C THR A 108 9.49 0.31 -4.94
N GLU A 109 9.28 -0.93 -5.38
CA GLU A 109 9.84 -2.13 -4.75
C GLU A 109 11.24 -2.52 -5.25
N VAL A 110 11.67 -2.04 -6.41
CA VAL A 110 12.91 -2.49 -7.05
C VAL A 110 13.94 -1.37 -7.06
N GLU A 111 15.02 -1.58 -6.30
CA GLU A 111 16.13 -0.64 -6.25
C GLU A 111 16.75 -0.43 -7.63
N GLY A 112 16.94 0.84 -8.01
CA GLY A 112 17.57 1.24 -9.27
C GLY A 112 16.65 1.29 -10.47
N ASP A 113 15.38 0.87 -10.35
CA ASP A 113 14.40 0.96 -11.42
C ASP A 113 13.61 2.27 -11.33
N PHE A 114 13.51 2.97 -12.48
CA PHE A 114 12.68 4.15 -12.63
C PHE A 114 11.42 3.81 -13.43
N LEU A 115 10.27 3.80 -12.75
CA LEU A 115 8.98 3.58 -13.40
C LEU A 115 8.43 4.92 -13.89
N VAL A 116 8.04 4.99 -15.16
CA VAL A 116 7.53 6.20 -15.81
C VAL A 116 6.04 6.13 -16.12
N SER A 117 5.39 5.02 -15.76
CA SER A 117 3.96 4.80 -15.94
C SER A 117 3.45 3.73 -14.98
N CYS A 118 2.15 3.74 -14.74
CA CYS A 118 1.48 2.71 -13.94
C CYS A 118 0.18 2.26 -14.63
N SER A 119 -0.33 1.12 -14.19
CA SER A 119 -1.66 0.66 -14.57
C SER A 119 -2.73 1.41 -13.78
N GLY A 120 -3.86 1.67 -14.41
CA GLY A 120 -5.04 2.13 -13.70
C GLY A 120 -5.84 0.96 -13.12
N GLY A 121 -6.72 1.27 -12.17
CA GLY A 121 -7.67 0.33 -11.58
C GLY A 121 -9.06 0.92 -11.49
N SER A 122 -10.06 0.07 -11.29
CA SER A 122 -11.42 0.47 -10.96
C SER A 122 -12.05 -0.54 -10.03
N ASN A 123 -12.84 -0.04 -9.07
CA ASN A 123 -13.68 -0.85 -8.21
C ASN A 123 -15.12 -0.80 -8.72
N ILE A 124 -15.79 -1.94 -8.71
CA ILE A 124 -17.21 -2.04 -9.07
C ILE A 124 -17.92 -2.70 -7.91
N ASP A 125 -18.79 -1.94 -7.24
CA ASP A 125 -19.63 -2.45 -6.16
C ASP A 125 -20.99 -2.87 -6.73
N LEU A 126 -21.34 -4.15 -6.51
CA LEU A 126 -22.60 -4.72 -6.93
C LEU A 126 -23.48 -5.00 -5.70
N SER A 127 -24.62 -4.35 -5.61
CA SER A 127 -25.59 -4.56 -4.55
C SER A 127 -26.84 -5.24 -5.08
N PHE A 128 -27.28 -6.27 -4.37
CA PHE A 128 -28.49 -7.00 -4.71
C PHE A 128 -29.39 -7.09 -3.49
N ASP A 129 -30.67 -6.82 -3.67
CA ASP A 129 -31.68 -7.13 -2.68
C ASP A 129 -31.88 -8.65 -2.60
N ILE A 130 -31.82 -9.20 -1.39
CA ILE A 130 -32.01 -10.62 -1.16
C ILE A 130 -33.18 -10.85 -0.22
N GLU A 131 -34.04 -11.83 -0.55
CA GLU A 131 -35.02 -12.35 0.33
C GLU A 131 -34.47 -13.55 1.11
N ARG A 132 -34.67 -13.57 2.41
CA ARG A 132 -34.22 -14.67 3.29
C ARG A 132 -35.40 -15.51 3.70
N GLU A 133 -35.28 -16.82 3.58
CA GLU A 133 -36.25 -17.79 4.05
C GLU A 133 -35.65 -18.72 5.12
N ALA A 134 -36.50 -19.32 5.92
CA ALA A 134 -36.08 -20.32 6.89
C ALA A 134 -35.60 -21.59 6.16
N ASN A 135 -34.43 -22.06 6.48
CA ASN A 135 -33.86 -23.27 5.92
C ASN A 135 -33.76 -24.36 7.01
N SER A 136 -34.41 -25.49 6.80
CA SER A 136 -34.31 -26.69 7.64
C SER A 136 -33.32 -27.73 7.10
N SER A 137 -32.70 -27.47 5.95
CA SER A 137 -31.74 -28.37 5.33
C SER A 137 -30.36 -28.28 6.02
N LYS A 138 -29.56 -29.32 5.83
CA LYS A 138 -28.23 -29.38 6.37
C LYS A 138 -27.35 -28.29 5.73
N ALA A 139 -26.67 -27.52 6.58
CA ALA A 139 -25.69 -26.51 6.11
C ALA A 139 -24.33 -27.14 5.85
N TYR A 140 -23.65 -26.65 4.81
CA TYR A 140 -22.29 -27.02 4.46
C TYR A 140 -21.43 -25.76 4.34
N LYS A 141 -20.16 -25.88 4.71
CA LYS A 141 -19.15 -24.84 4.50
C LYS A 141 -18.24 -25.27 3.35
N LEU A 142 -18.19 -24.46 2.28
CA LEU A 142 -17.19 -24.60 1.23
C LEU A 142 -16.02 -23.68 1.54
N SER A 143 -14.80 -24.21 1.57
CA SER A 143 -13.58 -23.44 1.77
C SER A 143 -12.60 -23.70 0.63
N ILE A 144 -12.04 -22.65 0.07
CA ILE A 144 -10.95 -22.70 -0.90
C ILE A 144 -9.77 -21.96 -0.29
N SER A 145 -8.69 -22.68 -0.04
CA SER A 145 -7.50 -22.18 0.66
C SER A 145 -6.21 -22.77 0.07
N GLY A 146 -5.06 -22.31 0.54
CA GLY A 146 -3.75 -22.79 0.10
C GLY A 146 -3.35 -22.30 -1.30
N LEU A 147 -4.03 -21.34 -1.88
CA LEU A 147 -3.65 -20.73 -3.14
C LEU A 147 -2.46 -19.78 -2.93
N LYS A 148 -1.63 -19.67 -3.95
CA LYS A 148 -0.50 -18.74 -3.94
C LYS A 148 -1.04 -17.31 -4.11
N GLY A 149 -0.81 -16.45 -3.11
CA GLY A 149 -1.07 -15.02 -3.17
C GLY A 149 -0.08 -14.26 -4.05
N GLY A 150 -0.18 -12.95 -4.06
CA GLY A 150 0.74 -12.06 -4.76
C GLY A 150 0.23 -10.63 -4.77
N HIS A 151 1.13 -9.73 -5.11
CA HIS A 151 0.83 -8.31 -5.24
C HIS A 151 -0.12 -8.07 -6.42
N SER A 152 -1.14 -7.22 -6.22
CA SER A 152 -2.19 -6.95 -7.20
C SER A 152 -1.70 -6.20 -8.44
N GLY A 153 -0.62 -5.42 -8.33
CA GLY A 153 0.02 -4.70 -9.42
C GLY A 153 1.11 -5.54 -10.08
N VAL A 154 2.29 -5.62 -9.48
CA VAL A 154 3.51 -6.20 -10.08
C VAL A 154 3.47 -7.70 -10.34
N GLU A 155 2.50 -8.43 -9.81
CA GLU A 155 2.34 -9.87 -10.02
C GLU A 155 1.04 -10.28 -10.72
N ILE A 156 0.27 -9.34 -11.22
CA ILE A 156 -1.02 -9.61 -11.87
C ILE A 156 -0.86 -10.44 -13.16
N ASP A 157 0.26 -10.31 -13.83
CA ASP A 157 0.64 -11.06 -15.04
C ASP A 157 0.86 -12.56 -14.79
N LYS A 158 1.14 -12.95 -13.53
CA LYS A 158 1.45 -14.35 -13.16
C LYS A 158 0.23 -15.28 -13.16
N GLN A 159 -0.95 -14.77 -13.49
CA GLN A 159 -2.20 -15.52 -13.68
C GLN A 159 -2.50 -16.53 -12.55
N ARG A 160 -2.23 -16.16 -11.32
CA ARG A 160 -2.49 -17.00 -10.15
C ARG A 160 -3.99 -17.23 -9.96
N ALA A 161 -4.34 -18.33 -9.32
CA ALA A 161 -5.73 -18.70 -9.10
C ALA A 161 -6.40 -17.74 -8.10
N ASN A 162 -7.62 -17.32 -8.42
CA ASN A 162 -8.46 -16.49 -7.56
C ASN A 162 -9.52 -17.37 -6.86
N ALA A 163 -9.51 -17.39 -5.52
CA ALA A 163 -10.38 -18.25 -4.71
C ALA A 163 -11.87 -17.96 -4.94
N ILE A 164 -12.25 -16.68 -5.06
CA ILE A 164 -13.64 -16.27 -5.31
C ILE A 164 -14.11 -16.79 -6.68
N LYS A 165 -13.27 -16.65 -7.69
CA LYS A 165 -13.57 -17.14 -9.05
C LYS A 165 -13.74 -18.66 -9.11
N LEU A 166 -12.89 -19.40 -8.37
CA LEU A 166 -13.01 -20.86 -8.26
C LEU A 166 -14.29 -21.28 -7.51
N ALA A 167 -14.60 -20.60 -6.38
CA ALA A 167 -15.81 -20.86 -5.64
C ALA A 167 -17.07 -20.60 -6.49
N ALA A 168 -17.12 -19.48 -7.19
CA ALA A 168 -18.24 -19.12 -8.05
C ALA A 168 -18.46 -20.16 -9.17
N ARG A 169 -17.37 -20.60 -9.82
CA ARG A 169 -17.43 -21.64 -10.85
C ARG A 169 -17.94 -22.98 -10.30
N LEU A 170 -17.44 -23.39 -9.12
CA LEU A 170 -17.87 -24.64 -8.49
C LEU A 170 -19.37 -24.59 -8.12
N LEU A 171 -19.80 -23.49 -7.48
CA LEU A 171 -21.22 -23.30 -7.11
C LEU A 171 -22.13 -23.24 -8.34
N TYR A 172 -21.67 -22.67 -9.42
CA TYR A 172 -22.41 -22.66 -10.69
C TYR A 172 -22.59 -24.06 -11.28
N LEU A 173 -21.61 -24.96 -11.13
CA LEU A 173 -21.67 -26.33 -11.66
C LEU A 173 -22.55 -27.26 -10.82
N VAL A 174 -22.79 -26.94 -9.54
CA VAL A 174 -23.62 -27.78 -8.63
C VAL A 174 -25.03 -27.21 -8.41
N LYS A 175 -25.39 -26.18 -9.15
CA LYS A 175 -26.70 -25.53 -9.14
C LYS A 175 -27.83 -26.47 -9.60
#